data_c8b60173bad46025a53393eaec6811c9
#
_entry.id   c8b60173bad46025a53393eaec6811c9
#
_cell.length_a   1.000
_cell.length_b   1.000
_cell.length_c   1.000
_cell.angle_alpha   90.00
_cell.angle_beta   90.00
_cell.angle_gamma   90.00
#
_symmetry.space_group_name_H-M   'P 1'
#
loop_
_entity.id
_entity.type
_entity.pdbx_description
1 polymer ?
#
loop_
_entity_poly.entity_id
_entity_poly.type
_entity_poly.pdbx_seq_one_letter_code
_entity_poly.pdbx_strand_id
1 'polypeptide(L)'
;MRFVLPALALAVAIASPLAAQLTAPEQAIVATVEEGFERDVALLEEITLINSGSHNHAGVKAVADMLAPKFAALGFDVEWIDQSAQGRAGHLFARHEGAPGTTKMLLIGHLDTVFEPDSPFTGFVREGDSAAGPGVVDDKGGIVVMLAALRAMQAAGTLEGANIVVALTGDEEDAGEPLEAARRDLVDAGKWADVALGYEGLSVLDGKDAGVIARRSSGSWTLTTHAGSGHSSGIFSDHAGYGAIYEMARILDAFRRELPEENLTYNVGFMAGGTPAELGEDGLSATTSGNTNIIPSQAVARGDLRALTPEQNEATADRMRAIVAQHLPGTEATIAIEFR
;
A
#
# COMPACT_ATOMS: atom_id res chain seq x y z
N MET A 1 -13.25 -77.71 -20.46
CA MET A 1 -13.23 -76.98 -19.17
C MET A 1 -13.00 -75.51 -19.45
N ARG A 2 -14.04 -74.67 -19.27
CA ARG A 2 -13.96 -73.21 -19.41
C ARG A 2 -13.91 -72.60 -18.01
N PHE A 3 -12.83 -71.96 -17.66
CA PHE A 3 -12.69 -71.21 -16.42
C PHE A 3 -13.31 -69.82 -16.61
N VAL A 4 -14.31 -69.49 -15.78
CA VAL A 4 -14.88 -68.15 -15.66
C VAL A 4 -14.22 -67.51 -14.44
N LEU A 5 -13.45 -66.43 -14.65
CA LEU A 5 -12.90 -65.58 -13.60
C LEU A 5 -13.97 -64.55 -13.19
N PRO A 6 -14.26 -64.37 -11.90
CA PRO A 6 -15.14 -63.29 -11.47
C PRO A 6 -14.38 -61.96 -11.50
N ALA A 7 -14.96 -60.96 -12.21
CA ALA A 7 -14.50 -59.59 -12.15
C ALA A 7 -14.85 -58.98 -10.80
N LEU A 8 -13.83 -58.63 -10.01
CA LEU A 8 -13.97 -57.90 -8.76
C LEU A 8 -14.08 -56.39 -9.10
N ALA A 9 -15.29 -55.84 -9.01
CA ALA A 9 -15.48 -54.39 -9.16
C ALA A 9 -15.02 -53.67 -7.90
N LEU A 10 -13.87 -52.95 -7.99
CA LEU A 10 -13.37 -52.07 -6.95
C LEU A 10 -14.20 -50.78 -6.96
N ALA A 11 -15.11 -50.60 -6.05
CA ALA A 11 -15.83 -49.34 -5.83
C ALA A 11 -14.86 -48.33 -5.17
N VAL A 12 -14.30 -47.43 -5.98
CA VAL A 12 -13.57 -46.27 -5.45
C VAL A 12 -14.63 -45.28 -4.94
N ALA A 13 -14.79 -45.23 -3.62
CA ALA A 13 -15.54 -44.16 -2.96
C ALA A 13 -14.75 -42.84 -3.13
N ILE A 14 -15.19 -41.98 -4.04
CA ILE A 14 -14.72 -40.60 -4.13
C ILE A 14 -15.26 -39.90 -2.90
N ALA A 15 -14.43 -39.75 -1.86
CA ALA A 15 -14.73 -38.87 -0.74
C ALA A 15 -14.77 -37.43 -1.29
N SER A 16 -15.97 -36.88 -1.41
CA SER A 16 -16.14 -35.45 -1.61
C SER A 16 -15.42 -34.74 -0.45
N PRO A 17 -14.67 -33.65 -0.71
CA PRO A 17 -14.11 -32.88 0.40
C PRO A 17 -15.29 -32.44 1.29
N LEU A 18 -15.28 -32.87 2.58
CA LEU A 18 -16.19 -32.32 3.55
C LEU A 18 -15.91 -30.81 3.60
N ALA A 19 -16.84 -30.00 3.11
CA ALA A 19 -16.85 -28.60 3.42
C ALA A 19 -16.87 -28.51 4.97
N ALA A 20 -15.88 -27.83 5.55
CA ALA A 20 -15.81 -27.67 7.00
C ALA A 20 -17.14 -27.04 7.46
N GLN A 21 -17.85 -27.74 8.31
CA GLN A 21 -19.13 -27.26 8.81
C GLN A 21 -18.83 -26.17 9.85
N LEU A 22 -19.41 -24.98 9.68
CA LEU A 22 -19.26 -23.89 10.64
C LEU A 22 -19.67 -24.33 12.04
N THR A 23 -18.88 -23.95 13.03
CA THR A 23 -19.23 -24.12 14.46
C THR A 23 -20.43 -23.24 14.84
N ALA A 24 -21.05 -23.49 15.98
CA ALA A 24 -22.18 -22.68 16.44
C ALA A 24 -21.83 -21.17 16.59
N PRO A 25 -20.68 -20.78 17.15
CA PRO A 25 -20.25 -19.36 17.15
C PRO A 25 -20.08 -18.78 15.73
N GLU A 26 -19.46 -19.52 14.81
CA GLU A 26 -19.27 -19.05 13.43
C GLU A 26 -20.61 -18.88 12.71
N GLN A 27 -21.58 -19.77 12.92
CA GLN A 27 -22.94 -19.61 12.40
C GLN A 27 -23.62 -18.35 12.97
N ALA A 28 -23.47 -18.08 14.28
CA ALA A 28 -24.00 -16.88 14.90
C ALA A 28 -23.36 -15.60 14.35
N ILE A 29 -22.05 -15.62 14.07
CA ILE A 29 -21.33 -14.50 13.43
C ILE A 29 -21.92 -14.21 12.05
N VAL A 30 -22.04 -15.23 11.19
CA VAL A 30 -22.60 -15.07 9.84
C VAL A 30 -24.02 -14.50 9.90
N ALA A 31 -24.90 -15.09 10.72
CA ALA A 31 -26.27 -14.63 10.86
C ALA A 31 -26.35 -13.17 11.34
N THR A 32 -25.50 -12.77 12.30
CA THR A 32 -25.48 -11.39 12.82
C THR A 32 -25.04 -10.38 11.76
N VAL A 33 -24.06 -10.74 10.90
CA VAL A 33 -23.62 -9.90 9.80
C VAL A 33 -24.72 -9.75 8.75
N GLU A 34 -25.38 -10.85 8.35
CA GLU A 34 -26.49 -10.84 7.40
C GLU A 34 -27.66 -9.99 7.90
N GLU A 35 -28.07 -10.16 9.14
CA GLU A 35 -29.15 -9.38 9.77
C GLU A 35 -28.79 -7.89 9.92
N GLY A 36 -27.50 -7.59 10.09
CA GLY A 36 -27.00 -6.24 10.28
C GLY A 36 -26.71 -5.46 9.01
N PHE A 37 -26.77 -6.07 7.83
CA PHE A 37 -26.24 -5.54 6.59
C PHE A 37 -26.76 -4.12 6.24
N GLU A 38 -28.07 -3.92 6.26
CA GLU A 38 -28.67 -2.60 5.92
C GLU A 38 -28.30 -1.51 6.94
N ARG A 39 -28.17 -1.87 8.23
CA ARG A 39 -27.67 -0.95 9.26
C ARG A 39 -26.23 -0.52 8.96
N ASP A 40 -25.39 -1.46 8.51
CA ASP A 40 -23.98 -1.24 8.26
C ASP A 40 -23.78 -0.43 6.96
N VAL A 41 -24.61 -0.67 5.94
CA VAL A 41 -24.67 0.20 4.74
C VAL A 41 -25.11 1.62 5.08
N ALA A 42 -26.11 1.78 5.96
CA ALA A 42 -26.54 3.11 6.41
C ALA A 42 -25.41 3.85 7.16
N LEU A 43 -24.64 3.16 7.99
CA LEU A 43 -23.46 3.76 8.63
C LEU A 43 -22.40 4.17 7.60
N LEU A 44 -22.15 3.33 6.57
CA LEU A 44 -21.24 3.67 5.49
C LEU A 44 -21.67 4.96 4.77
N GLU A 45 -22.96 5.09 4.47
CA GLU A 45 -23.51 6.32 3.88
C GLU A 45 -23.28 7.53 4.80
N GLU A 46 -23.64 7.42 6.10
CA GLU A 46 -23.49 8.50 7.08
C GLU A 46 -22.05 9.03 7.13
N ILE A 47 -21.04 8.13 7.24
CA ILE A 47 -19.63 8.55 7.35
C ILE A 47 -19.05 8.97 5.99
N THR A 48 -19.57 8.45 4.86
CA THR A 48 -19.15 8.86 3.52
C THR A 48 -19.58 10.29 3.21
N LEU A 49 -20.75 10.73 3.69
CA LEU A 49 -21.25 12.09 3.52
C LEU A 49 -20.46 13.15 4.31
N ILE A 50 -19.60 12.72 5.25
CA ILE A 50 -18.64 13.60 5.91
C ILE A 50 -17.38 13.66 5.07
N ASN A 51 -17.05 14.84 4.53
CA ASN A 51 -15.75 15.02 3.89
C ASN A 51 -14.65 14.91 4.95
N SER A 52 -13.70 13.99 4.75
CA SER A 52 -12.58 13.76 5.65
C SER A 52 -11.24 13.69 4.90
N GLY A 53 -11.02 14.58 3.93
CA GLY A 53 -9.69 14.75 3.34
C GLY A 53 -8.64 14.95 4.43
N SER A 54 -7.40 14.47 4.24
CA SER A 54 -6.33 14.46 5.27
C SER A 54 -6.08 15.84 5.87
N HIS A 55 -6.30 16.91 5.09
CA HIS A 55 -6.17 18.30 5.54
C HIS A 55 -7.48 18.88 6.10
N ASN A 56 -8.61 18.20 5.96
CA ASN A 56 -9.87 18.59 6.59
C ASN A 56 -9.95 18.04 8.02
N HIS A 57 -9.15 18.59 8.93
CA HIS A 57 -9.03 18.13 10.31
C HIS A 57 -10.40 18.03 11.02
N ALA A 58 -11.30 18.97 10.76
CA ALA A 58 -12.65 18.94 11.35
C ALA A 58 -13.48 17.75 10.83
N GLY A 59 -13.35 17.42 9.56
CA GLY A 59 -14.03 16.28 8.96
C GLY A 59 -13.49 14.94 9.45
N VAL A 60 -12.18 14.78 9.50
CA VAL A 60 -11.53 13.59 10.09
C VAL A 60 -12.00 13.38 11.54
N LYS A 61 -12.00 14.46 12.35
CA LYS A 61 -12.49 14.41 13.73
C LYS A 61 -13.98 14.06 13.81
N ALA A 62 -14.82 14.58 12.90
CA ALA A 62 -16.25 14.30 12.88
C ALA A 62 -16.54 12.82 12.56
N VAL A 63 -15.79 12.20 11.66
CA VAL A 63 -15.86 10.73 11.42
C VAL A 63 -15.47 9.96 12.70
N ALA A 64 -14.38 10.35 13.36
CA ALA A 64 -13.97 9.73 14.61
C ALA A 64 -15.06 9.86 15.70
N ASP A 65 -15.67 11.04 15.86
CA ASP A 65 -16.72 11.29 16.85
C ASP A 65 -18.00 10.46 16.60
N MET A 66 -18.29 10.15 15.34
CA MET A 66 -19.40 9.27 14.98
C MET A 66 -19.08 7.80 15.28
N LEU A 67 -17.83 7.38 15.15
CA LEU A 67 -17.39 6.00 15.36
C LEU A 67 -17.12 5.67 16.84
N ALA A 68 -16.55 6.60 17.59
CA ALA A 68 -16.16 6.40 18.99
C ALA A 68 -17.26 5.78 19.87
N PRO A 69 -18.51 6.27 19.89
CA PRO A 69 -19.57 5.67 20.70
C PRO A 69 -19.95 4.25 20.25
N LYS A 70 -19.69 3.89 18.99
CA LYS A 70 -19.98 2.55 18.46
C LYS A 70 -18.96 1.52 19.00
N PHE A 71 -17.69 1.88 19.09
CA PHE A 71 -16.69 1.05 19.76
C PHE A 71 -16.92 0.99 21.27
N ALA A 72 -17.24 2.11 21.92
CA ALA A 72 -17.54 2.14 23.34
C ALA A 72 -18.75 1.23 23.70
N ALA A 73 -19.78 1.16 22.84
CA ALA A 73 -20.93 0.27 23.03
C ALA A 73 -20.57 -1.22 22.95
N LEU A 74 -19.43 -1.56 22.32
CA LEU A 74 -18.88 -2.91 22.27
C LEU A 74 -17.94 -3.24 23.45
N GLY A 75 -17.78 -2.30 24.40
CA GLY A 75 -16.93 -2.49 25.58
C GLY A 75 -15.48 -2.07 25.40
N PHE A 76 -15.16 -1.35 24.30
CA PHE A 76 -13.82 -0.80 24.11
C PHE A 76 -13.63 0.48 24.92
N ASP A 77 -12.43 0.66 25.48
CA ASP A 77 -11.93 1.94 25.94
C ASP A 77 -11.43 2.74 24.74
N VAL A 78 -12.00 3.94 24.53
CA VAL A 78 -11.81 4.72 23.31
C VAL A 78 -11.06 6.01 23.61
N GLU A 79 -10.00 6.26 22.85
CA GLU A 79 -9.12 7.41 23.00
C GLU A 79 -8.96 8.15 21.66
N TRP A 80 -9.02 9.48 21.70
CA TRP A 80 -8.58 10.34 20.62
C TRP A 80 -7.16 10.83 20.87
N ILE A 81 -6.25 10.54 19.95
CA ILE A 81 -4.86 10.97 20.00
C ILE A 81 -4.70 12.17 19.07
N ASP A 82 -4.53 13.35 19.64
CA ASP A 82 -4.35 14.60 18.90
C ASP A 82 -3.02 14.60 18.14
N GLN A 83 -3.06 14.96 16.85
CA GLN A 83 -1.91 15.08 15.96
C GLN A 83 -1.73 16.50 15.40
N SER A 84 -2.29 17.50 16.08
CA SER A 84 -2.15 18.91 15.67
C SER A 84 -0.70 19.38 15.60
N ALA A 85 0.16 18.87 16.48
CA ALA A 85 1.60 19.14 16.47
C ALA A 85 2.31 18.55 15.23
N GLN A 86 1.73 17.57 14.57
CA GLN A 86 2.20 16.95 13.33
C GLN A 86 1.48 17.52 12.09
N GLY A 87 0.64 18.55 12.28
CA GLY A 87 -0.11 19.20 11.23
C GLY A 87 -1.30 18.38 10.71
N ARG A 88 -1.85 17.47 11.53
CA ARG A 88 -2.99 16.59 11.21
C ARG A 88 -4.03 16.58 12.31
N ALA A 89 -5.21 15.99 12.02
CA ALA A 89 -6.31 15.98 12.99
C ALA A 89 -6.00 15.10 14.20
N GLY A 90 -5.70 13.84 13.98
CA GLY A 90 -5.45 12.86 15.03
C GLY A 90 -5.92 11.45 14.67
N HIS A 91 -5.81 10.56 15.64
CA HIS A 91 -6.13 9.14 15.50
C HIS A 91 -7.18 8.71 16.50
N LEU A 92 -8.05 7.76 16.13
CA LEU A 92 -8.97 7.11 17.03
C LEU A 92 -8.43 5.72 17.39
N PHE A 93 -8.13 5.51 18.66
CA PHE A 93 -7.76 4.22 19.20
C PHE A 93 -8.88 3.67 20.06
N ALA A 94 -9.16 2.36 19.95
CA ALA A 94 -10.08 1.66 20.83
C ALA A 94 -9.46 0.35 21.31
N ARG A 95 -9.50 0.08 22.63
CA ARG A 95 -8.82 -1.03 23.27
C ARG A 95 -9.84 -1.93 23.99
N HIS A 96 -9.76 -3.22 23.77
CA HIS A 96 -10.54 -4.24 24.47
C HIS A 96 -9.59 -5.24 25.12
N GLU A 97 -9.68 -5.35 26.43
CA GLU A 97 -8.89 -6.31 27.21
C GLU A 97 -9.73 -7.57 27.43
N GLY A 98 -9.23 -8.69 26.90
CA GLY A 98 -9.85 -10.01 27.05
C GLY A 98 -9.08 -10.90 28.02
N ALA A 99 -9.16 -12.20 27.80
CA ALA A 99 -8.53 -13.19 28.66
C ALA A 99 -7.00 -13.17 28.52
N PRO A 100 -6.23 -13.31 29.63
CA PRO A 100 -4.79 -13.44 29.58
C PRO A 100 -4.34 -14.63 28.70
N GLY A 101 -3.33 -14.39 27.85
CA GLY A 101 -2.74 -15.43 26.99
C GLY A 101 -3.50 -15.72 25.70
N THR A 102 -4.59 -15.00 25.40
CA THR A 102 -5.21 -15.03 24.07
C THR A 102 -4.43 -14.15 23.09
N THR A 103 -4.55 -14.46 21.80
CA THR A 103 -3.91 -13.70 20.71
C THR A 103 -4.25 -12.22 20.79
N LYS A 104 -3.24 -11.37 20.72
CA LYS A 104 -3.37 -9.93 20.66
C LYS A 104 -3.53 -9.50 19.22
N MET A 105 -4.66 -8.93 18.88
CA MET A 105 -4.99 -8.49 17.51
C MET A 105 -4.96 -6.97 17.42
N LEU A 106 -4.28 -6.46 16.40
CA LEU A 106 -4.35 -5.07 15.99
C LEU A 106 -5.19 -4.98 14.71
N LEU A 107 -6.28 -4.23 14.76
CA LEU A 107 -7.13 -3.94 13.61
C LEU A 107 -6.81 -2.52 13.13
N ILE A 108 -6.40 -2.37 11.87
CA ILE A 108 -5.91 -1.11 11.32
C ILE A 108 -6.84 -0.65 10.21
N GLY A 109 -7.19 0.62 10.23
CA GLY A 109 -7.88 1.34 9.19
C GLY A 109 -7.56 2.83 9.29
N HIS A 110 -8.20 3.67 8.47
CA HIS A 110 -7.98 5.11 8.54
C HIS A 110 -9.27 5.92 8.31
N LEU A 111 -9.30 7.12 8.90
CA LEU A 111 -10.44 8.04 8.93
C LEU A 111 -10.44 9.02 7.76
N ASP A 112 -9.25 9.31 7.25
CA ASP A 112 -9.03 10.28 6.18
C ASP A 112 -9.26 9.68 4.79
N THR A 113 -9.24 10.52 3.80
CA THR A 113 -9.35 10.17 2.37
C THR A 113 -8.52 11.15 1.55
N VAL A 114 -8.16 10.78 0.31
CA VAL A 114 -7.54 11.69 -0.67
C VAL A 114 -8.47 12.81 -1.14
N PHE A 115 -9.74 12.81 -0.76
CA PHE A 115 -10.76 13.75 -1.28
C PHE A 115 -10.90 14.96 -0.37
N GLU A 116 -10.16 16.02 -0.67
CA GLU A 116 -10.24 17.30 0.05
C GLU A 116 -11.59 18.02 -0.20
N PRO A 117 -11.94 19.06 0.60
CA PRO A 117 -13.24 19.75 0.49
C PRO A 117 -13.58 20.36 -0.88
N ASP A 118 -12.57 20.64 -1.70
CA ASP A 118 -12.74 21.15 -3.07
C ASP A 118 -12.86 20.06 -4.13
N SER A 119 -12.79 18.78 -3.73
CA SER A 119 -12.97 17.65 -4.63
C SER A 119 -14.37 17.65 -5.24
N PRO A 120 -14.50 17.45 -6.57
CA PRO A 120 -15.79 17.29 -7.23
C PRO A 120 -16.45 15.94 -6.94
N PHE A 121 -15.71 14.96 -6.44
CA PHE A 121 -16.21 13.63 -6.08
C PHE A 121 -16.81 13.68 -4.68
N THR A 122 -18.14 13.78 -4.62
CA THR A 122 -18.90 13.95 -3.38
C THR A 122 -20.16 13.09 -3.39
N GLY A 123 -20.76 12.92 -2.20
CA GLY A 123 -22.02 12.20 -2.02
C GLY A 123 -21.83 10.69 -1.88
N PHE A 124 -22.96 10.00 -1.77
CA PHE A 124 -23.03 8.54 -1.69
C PHE A 124 -24.10 8.06 -2.67
N VAL A 125 -23.76 7.11 -3.52
CA VAL A 125 -24.69 6.52 -4.49
C VAL A 125 -24.66 5.01 -4.32
N ARG A 126 -25.82 4.39 -4.06
CA ARG A 126 -25.99 2.96 -4.02
C ARG A 126 -26.79 2.46 -5.23
N GLU A 127 -26.25 1.47 -5.94
CA GLU A 127 -26.90 0.80 -7.06
C GLU A 127 -26.86 -0.71 -6.85
N GLY A 128 -27.97 -1.28 -6.35
CA GLY A 128 -28.05 -2.71 -6.00
C GLY A 128 -27.05 -3.07 -4.89
N ASP A 129 -26.10 -3.95 -5.23
CA ASP A 129 -25.06 -4.42 -4.31
C ASP A 129 -23.75 -3.61 -4.37
N SER A 130 -23.77 -2.50 -5.09
CA SER A 130 -22.62 -1.62 -5.25
C SER A 130 -22.90 -0.24 -4.65
N ALA A 131 -21.85 0.39 -4.11
CA ALA A 131 -21.89 1.76 -3.64
C ALA A 131 -20.67 2.55 -4.12
N ALA A 132 -20.85 3.85 -4.35
CA ALA A 132 -19.81 4.78 -4.73
C ALA A 132 -19.88 6.05 -3.87
N GLY A 133 -18.73 6.56 -3.46
CA GLY A 133 -18.56 7.77 -2.66
C GLY A 133 -17.16 7.90 -2.09
N PRO A 134 -16.76 9.09 -1.60
CA PRO A 134 -15.43 9.30 -1.01
C PRO A 134 -15.16 8.38 0.18
N GLY A 135 -14.13 7.51 0.06
CA GLY A 135 -13.75 6.59 1.11
C GLY A 135 -14.60 5.30 1.19
N VAL A 136 -15.55 5.05 0.27
CA VAL A 136 -16.37 3.81 0.30
C VAL A 136 -15.51 2.56 0.23
N VAL A 137 -14.41 2.58 -0.51
CA VAL A 137 -13.47 1.46 -0.59
C VAL A 137 -12.28 1.70 0.32
N ASP A 138 -11.79 2.93 0.38
CA ASP A 138 -10.56 3.33 1.02
C ASP A 138 -10.80 4.53 1.94
N ASP A 139 -11.01 4.37 3.27
CA ASP A 139 -11.12 3.08 3.99
C ASP A 139 -12.40 3.00 4.84
N LYS A 140 -13.37 3.90 4.63
CA LYS A 140 -14.63 3.95 5.43
C LYS A 140 -15.41 2.62 5.37
N GLY A 141 -15.38 1.96 4.21
CA GLY A 141 -15.97 0.62 4.04
C GLY A 141 -15.29 -0.42 4.92
N GLY A 142 -13.98 -0.41 4.98
CA GLY A 142 -13.18 -1.27 5.85
C GLY A 142 -13.50 -1.06 7.33
N ILE A 143 -13.65 0.19 7.77
CA ILE A 143 -14.07 0.51 9.15
C ILE A 143 -15.45 -0.07 9.46
N VAL A 144 -16.40 0.03 8.52
CA VAL A 144 -17.75 -0.53 8.71
C VAL A 144 -17.71 -2.05 8.80
N VAL A 145 -16.92 -2.71 7.95
CA VAL A 145 -16.69 -4.18 8.01
C VAL A 145 -16.08 -4.58 9.35
N MET A 146 -15.09 -3.83 9.85
CA MET A 146 -14.48 -4.03 11.15
C MET A 146 -15.52 -3.96 12.29
N LEU A 147 -16.37 -2.93 12.29
CA LEU A 147 -17.44 -2.79 13.28
C LEU A 147 -18.48 -3.89 13.18
N ALA A 148 -18.85 -4.33 11.96
CA ALA A 148 -19.77 -5.44 11.75
C ALA A 148 -19.20 -6.74 12.32
N ALA A 149 -17.92 -7.01 12.08
CA ALA A 149 -17.22 -8.18 12.63
C ALA A 149 -17.19 -8.16 14.17
N LEU A 150 -16.85 -7.03 14.78
CA LEU A 150 -16.79 -6.89 16.24
C LEU A 150 -18.18 -7.05 16.90
N ARG A 151 -19.24 -6.52 16.29
CA ARG A 151 -20.63 -6.75 16.73
C ARG A 151 -21.03 -8.21 16.64
N ALA A 152 -20.66 -8.88 15.56
CA ALA A 152 -20.92 -10.29 15.37
C ALA A 152 -20.17 -11.15 16.39
N MET A 153 -18.92 -10.82 16.71
CA MET A 153 -18.16 -11.45 17.78
C MET A 153 -18.82 -11.25 19.14
N GLN A 154 -19.35 -10.04 19.43
CA GLN A 154 -20.08 -9.78 20.66
C GLN A 154 -21.35 -10.64 20.76
N ALA A 155 -22.15 -10.72 19.69
CA ALA A 155 -23.36 -11.52 19.63
C ALA A 155 -23.07 -13.02 19.78
N ALA A 156 -21.96 -13.51 19.25
CA ALA A 156 -21.50 -14.89 19.39
C ALA A 156 -20.82 -15.19 20.74
N GLY A 157 -20.61 -14.19 21.61
CA GLY A 157 -19.92 -14.34 22.89
C GLY A 157 -18.40 -14.56 22.77
N THR A 158 -17.81 -14.29 21.60
CA THR A 158 -16.37 -14.49 21.36
C THR A 158 -15.54 -13.22 21.58
N LEU A 159 -16.17 -12.06 21.67
CA LEU A 159 -15.48 -10.79 21.91
C LEU A 159 -14.94 -10.68 23.34
N GLU A 160 -15.68 -11.16 24.34
CA GLU A 160 -15.33 -11.01 25.76
C GLU A 160 -13.90 -11.49 26.09
N GLY A 161 -13.47 -12.60 25.47
CA GLY A 161 -12.12 -13.14 25.69
C GLY A 161 -11.03 -12.60 24.75
N ALA A 162 -11.35 -11.72 23.82
CA ALA A 162 -10.43 -11.26 22.79
C ALA A 162 -9.63 -10.02 23.24
N ASN A 163 -8.31 -10.04 23.03
CA ASN A 163 -7.44 -8.89 23.21
C ASN A 163 -7.32 -8.14 21.88
N ILE A 164 -7.93 -6.96 21.77
CA ILE A 164 -8.03 -6.22 20.51
C ILE A 164 -7.64 -4.75 20.73
N VAL A 165 -6.80 -4.24 19.84
CA VAL A 165 -6.61 -2.81 19.64
C VAL A 165 -7.09 -2.46 18.24
N VAL A 166 -7.98 -1.49 18.13
CA VAL A 166 -8.34 -0.83 16.89
C VAL A 166 -7.52 0.45 16.79
N ALA A 167 -6.89 0.68 15.64
CA ALA A 167 -6.15 1.89 15.32
C ALA A 167 -6.69 2.47 14.01
N LEU A 168 -7.41 3.60 14.10
CA LEU A 168 -7.89 4.34 12.93
C LEU A 168 -7.08 5.64 12.85
N THR A 169 -6.13 5.68 11.93
CA THR A 169 -5.30 6.87 11.69
C THR A 169 -6.08 7.92 10.92
N GLY A 170 -5.77 9.18 11.10
CA GLY A 170 -6.45 10.28 10.39
C GLY A 170 -5.52 11.00 9.44
N ASP A 171 -4.47 10.31 8.97
CA ASP A 171 -3.43 10.85 8.11
C ASP A 171 -2.72 9.74 7.30
N GLU A 172 -3.43 8.68 6.94
CA GLU A 172 -2.85 7.58 6.16
C GLU A 172 -2.47 8.08 4.77
N GLU A 173 -3.35 8.79 4.13
CA GLU A 173 -3.25 9.28 2.75
C GLU A 173 -2.20 10.41 2.59
N ASP A 174 -2.05 11.21 3.63
CA ASP A 174 -1.00 12.23 3.72
C ASP A 174 -0.51 12.36 5.16
N ALA A 175 0.63 11.72 5.43
CA ALA A 175 1.14 11.58 6.79
C ALA A 175 1.56 12.91 7.42
N GLY A 176 1.32 13.04 8.72
CA GLY A 176 1.82 14.15 9.53
C GLY A 176 3.35 14.13 9.68
N GLU A 177 3.92 15.30 9.95
CA GLU A 177 5.37 15.45 10.09
C GLU A 177 5.78 15.89 11.50
N PRO A 178 6.89 15.39 12.06
CA PRO A 178 7.75 14.35 11.50
C PRO A 178 7.07 12.97 11.56
N LEU A 179 7.25 12.15 10.54
CA LEU A 179 6.59 10.85 10.35
C LEU A 179 6.75 9.91 11.57
N GLU A 180 7.93 9.89 12.19
CA GLU A 180 8.19 9.06 13.38
C GLU A 180 7.23 9.44 14.54
N ALA A 181 6.94 10.72 14.72
CA ALA A 181 6.01 11.17 15.75
C ALA A 181 4.56 10.85 15.39
N ALA A 182 4.18 11.06 14.13
CA ALA A 182 2.83 10.77 13.63
C ALA A 182 2.48 9.28 13.71
N ARG A 183 3.44 8.39 13.49
CA ARG A 183 3.25 6.93 13.50
C ARG A 183 3.57 6.23 14.82
N ARG A 184 4.05 6.95 15.83
CA ARG A 184 4.51 6.36 17.10
C ARG A 184 3.47 5.46 17.75
N ASP A 185 2.23 5.91 17.89
CA ASP A 185 1.19 5.19 18.60
C ASP A 185 0.74 3.92 17.83
N LEU A 186 0.70 4.00 16.50
CA LEU A 186 0.45 2.83 15.64
C LEU A 186 1.60 1.81 15.72
N VAL A 187 2.85 2.27 15.69
CA VAL A 187 4.04 1.41 15.84
C VAL A 187 4.06 0.73 17.20
N ASP A 188 3.69 1.44 18.27
CA ASP A 188 3.65 0.87 19.62
C ASP A 188 2.50 -0.15 19.77
N ALA A 189 1.35 0.08 19.12
CA ALA A 189 0.29 -0.91 19.01
C ALA A 189 0.74 -2.15 18.21
N GLY A 190 1.51 -1.94 17.13
CA GLY A 190 2.11 -3.02 16.35
C GLY A 190 3.09 -3.89 17.15
N LYS A 191 3.93 -3.26 18.00
CA LYS A 191 4.83 -3.99 18.91
C LYS A 191 4.09 -4.80 19.98
N TRP A 192 2.91 -4.35 20.39
CA TRP A 192 2.07 -5.06 21.36
C TRP A 192 1.38 -6.27 20.73
N ALA A 193 1.02 -6.23 19.45
CA ALA A 193 0.20 -7.22 18.78
C ALA A 193 0.97 -8.49 18.39
N ASP A 194 0.28 -9.64 18.40
CA ASP A 194 0.76 -10.90 17.82
C ASP A 194 0.40 -10.98 16.32
N VAL A 195 -0.69 -10.31 15.91
CA VAL A 195 -1.17 -10.26 14.52
C VAL A 195 -1.82 -8.90 14.24
N ALA A 196 -1.63 -8.39 13.04
CA ALA A 196 -2.30 -7.19 12.55
C ALA A 196 -3.15 -7.50 11.32
N LEU A 197 -4.36 -6.92 11.26
CA LEU A 197 -5.29 -7.01 10.13
C LEU A 197 -5.56 -5.60 9.63
N GLY A 198 -5.17 -5.32 8.38
CA GLY A 198 -5.52 -4.08 7.68
C GLY A 198 -6.85 -4.23 6.94
N TYR A 199 -7.69 -3.22 7.03
CA TYR A 199 -9.05 -3.22 6.50
C TYR A 199 -9.22 -2.37 5.23
N GLU A 200 -8.15 -2.10 4.54
CA GLU A 200 -8.20 -1.41 3.23
C GLU A 200 -8.93 -2.23 2.15
N GLY A 201 -9.00 -1.67 0.97
CA GLY A 201 -9.71 -2.25 -0.17
C GLY A 201 -9.41 -3.72 -0.42
N LEU A 202 -10.47 -4.52 -0.56
CA LEU A 202 -10.39 -5.95 -0.76
C LEU A 202 -9.65 -6.30 -2.07
N SER A 203 -8.61 -7.11 -1.96
CA SER A 203 -7.93 -7.65 -3.14
C SER A 203 -8.72 -8.81 -3.74
N VAL A 204 -8.86 -8.80 -5.06
CA VAL A 204 -9.51 -9.90 -5.81
C VAL A 204 -8.47 -10.53 -6.73
N LEU A 205 -8.22 -11.83 -6.56
CA LEU A 205 -7.31 -12.61 -7.39
C LEU A 205 -8.09 -13.72 -8.10
N ASP A 206 -8.04 -13.74 -9.43
CA ASP A 206 -8.77 -14.71 -10.26
C ASP A 206 -10.27 -14.81 -9.93
N GLY A 207 -10.90 -13.66 -9.63
CA GLY A 207 -12.32 -13.57 -9.30
C GLY A 207 -12.68 -14.09 -7.90
N LYS A 208 -11.69 -14.25 -7.02
CA LYS A 208 -11.88 -14.65 -5.61
C LYS A 208 -11.32 -13.59 -4.67
N ASP A 209 -12.01 -13.37 -3.58
CA ASP A 209 -11.52 -12.53 -2.50
C ASP A 209 -10.23 -13.09 -1.91
N ALA A 210 -9.24 -12.23 -1.72
CA ALA A 210 -7.91 -12.61 -1.29
C ALA A 210 -7.43 -11.76 -0.10
N GLY A 211 -6.98 -12.43 0.96
CA GLY A 211 -6.20 -11.81 2.02
C GLY A 211 -4.77 -11.58 1.55
N VAL A 212 -4.28 -10.35 1.61
CA VAL A 212 -2.90 -10.01 1.28
C VAL A 212 -2.02 -10.22 2.50
N ILE A 213 -1.07 -11.14 2.43
CA ILE A 213 -0.16 -11.48 3.54
C ILE A 213 1.26 -10.93 3.35
N ALA A 214 1.54 -10.35 2.20
CA ALA A 214 2.80 -9.69 1.88
C ALA A 214 2.58 -8.63 0.79
N ARG A 215 3.26 -7.49 0.91
CA ARG A 215 3.30 -6.44 -0.11
C ARG A 215 4.77 -6.16 -0.46
N ARG A 216 5.00 -5.79 -1.70
CA ARG A 216 6.32 -5.30 -2.12
C ARG A 216 6.52 -3.88 -1.57
N SER A 217 7.76 -3.55 -1.22
CA SER A 217 8.14 -2.19 -0.84
C SER A 217 7.84 -1.18 -1.95
N SER A 218 7.81 0.08 -1.60
CA SER A 218 7.83 1.20 -2.53
C SER A 218 9.15 1.94 -2.39
N GLY A 219 9.85 2.13 -3.51
CA GLY A 219 11.08 2.90 -3.57
C GLY A 219 11.17 3.66 -4.88
N SER A 220 12.05 4.65 -4.92
CA SER A 220 12.35 5.41 -6.12
C SER A 220 13.86 5.49 -6.34
N TRP A 221 14.26 5.70 -7.59
CA TRP A 221 15.63 5.98 -7.94
C TRP A 221 15.72 7.14 -8.91
N THR A 222 16.81 7.90 -8.79
CA THR A 222 17.16 9.02 -9.68
C THR A 222 18.57 8.80 -10.19
N LEU A 223 18.72 8.68 -11.50
CA LEU A 223 19.99 8.50 -12.20
C LEU A 223 20.34 9.78 -12.94
N THR A 224 21.56 10.27 -12.74
CA THR A 224 22.09 11.41 -13.48
C THR A 224 23.40 11.02 -14.14
N THR A 225 23.56 11.36 -15.41
CA THR A 225 24.81 11.15 -16.17
C THR A 225 25.33 12.47 -16.65
N HIS A 226 26.66 12.59 -16.68
CA HIS A 226 27.38 13.78 -17.12
C HIS A 226 28.47 13.44 -18.15
N ALA A 227 28.77 14.38 -19.00
CA ALA A 227 29.86 14.30 -19.98
C ALA A 227 30.36 15.70 -20.39
N GLY A 228 31.51 15.75 -21.00
CA GLY A 228 31.97 16.96 -21.64
C GLY A 228 31.12 17.34 -22.86
N SER A 229 30.69 18.60 -22.95
CA SER A 229 30.02 19.11 -24.15
C SER A 229 31.04 19.52 -25.22
N GLY A 230 30.67 19.35 -26.49
CA GLY A 230 31.50 19.68 -27.61
C GLY A 230 30.78 19.50 -28.95
N HIS A 231 31.49 19.76 -30.05
CA HIS A 231 30.91 19.53 -31.36
C HIS A 231 30.79 18.03 -31.66
N SER A 232 29.66 17.59 -32.21
CA SER A 232 29.34 16.18 -32.44
C SER A 232 30.31 15.44 -33.34
N SER A 233 31.08 16.14 -34.20
CA SER A 233 32.13 15.51 -35.01
C SER A 233 33.30 14.92 -34.18
N GLY A 234 33.41 15.30 -32.89
CA GLY A 234 34.42 14.79 -31.97
C GLY A 234 33.94 13.58 -31.14
N ILE A 235 32.68 13.21 -31.22
CA ILE A 235 32.12 12.09 -30.42
C ILE A 235 32.86 10.78 -30.72
N PHE A 236 33.01 9.93 -29.68
CA PHE A 236 33.77 8.68 -29.69
C PHE A 236 35.28 8.79 -29.80
N SER A 237 35.83 10.01 -29.81
CA SER A 237 37.27 10.19 -29.70
C SER A 237 37.74 10.09 -28.25
N ASP A 238 39.00 9.81 -28.03
CA ASP A 238 39.63 9.79 -26.70
C ASP A 238 39.51 11.12 -25.95
N HIS A 239 39.33 12.23 -26.70
CA HIS A 239 39.24 13.58 -26.17
C HIS A 239 37.81 13.95 -25.72
N ALA A 240 36.79 13.56 -26.50
CA ALA A 240 35.41 13.98 -26.25
C ALA A 240 34.54 12.89 -25.61
N GLY A 241 34.94 11.64 -25.70
CA GLY A 241 34.17 10.52 -25.14
C GLY A 241 32.82 10.27 -25.82
N TYR A 242 31.87 9.75 -25.06
CA TYR A 242 30.59 9.23 -25.57
C TYR A 242 29.40 10.17 -25.37
N GLY A 243 29.48 11.11 -24.46
CA GLY A 243 28.35 11.98 -24.13
C GLY A 243 27.33 11.35 -23.17
N ALA A 244 26.61 12.18 -22.42
CA ALA A 244 25.78 11.75 -21.29
C ALA A 244 24.60 10.85 -21.71
N ILE A 245 24.02 11.06 -22.90
CA ILE A 245 22.88 10.25 -23.36
C ILE A 245 23.29 8.80 -23.64
N TYR A 246 24.48 8.57 -24.23
CA TYR A 246 24.95 7.18 -24.44
C TYR A 246 25.28 6.48 -23.12
N GLU A 247 25.82 7.19 -22.12
CA GLU A 247 26.04 6.65 -20.81
C GLU A 247 24.70 6.28 -20.12
N MET A 248 23.70 7.15 -20.19
CA MET A 248 22.34 6.86 -19.71
C MET A 248 21.78 5.61 -20.39
N ALA A 249 21.87 5.52 -21.71
CA ALA A 249 21.37 4.37 -22.45
C ALA A 249 22.08 3.06 -22.06
N ARG A 250 23.42 3.08 -21.87
CA ARG A 250 24.19 1.94 -21.39
C ARG A 250 23.70 1.46 -20.02
N ILE A 251 23.52 2.38 -19.06
CA ILE A 251 23.10 2.04 -17.71
C ILE A 251 21.69 1.44 -17.71
N LEU A 252 20.74 2.08 -18.39
CA LEU A 252 19.36 1.61 -18.45
C LEU A 252 19.24 0.26 -19.17
N ASP A 253 20.03 0.02 -20.23
CA ASP A 253 20.06 -1.30 -20.87
C ASP A 253 20.71 -2.36 -19.98
N ALA A 254 21.75 -2.02 -19.21
CA ALA A 254 22.33 -2.92 -18.22
C ALA A 254 21.32 -3.25 -17.10
N PHE A 255 20.57 -2.28 -16.59
CA PHE A 255 19.48 -2.53 -15.64
C PHE A 255 18.50 -3.56 -16.21
N ARG A 256 18.00 -3.34 -17.43
CA ARG A 256 17.06 -4.24 -18.10
C ARG A 256 17.59 -5.67 -18.25
N ARG A 257 18.87 -5.86 -18.50
CA ARG A 257 19.47 -7.18 -18.76
C ARG A 257 19.96 -7.90 -17.50
N GLU A 258 20.42 -7.16 -16.51
CA GLU A 258 21.21 -7.71 -15.41
C GLU A 258 20.47 -7.76 -14.07
N LEU A 259 19.39 -6.94 -13.90
CA LEU A 259 18.66 -6.88 -12.64
C LEU A 259 17.42 -7.79 -12.54
N PRO A 260 16.81 -8.33 -13.63
CA PRO A 260 15.58 -9.09 -13.49
C PRO A 260 15.73 -10.24 -12.48
N GLU A 261 14.77 -10.32 -11.55
CA GLU A 261 14.73 -11.28 -10.46
C GLU A 261 13.27 -11.52 -10.07
N GLU A 262 12.96 -12.67 -9.48
CA GLU A 262 11.64 -13.01 -9.00
C GLU A 262 11.18 -12.01 -7.92
N ASN A 263 9.93 -11.59 -7.97
CA ASN A 263 9.30 -10.61 -7.06
C ASN A 263 9.92 -9.20 -7.09
N LEU A 264 10.87 -8.93 -7.97
CA LEU A 264 11.44 -7.61 -8.19
C LEU A 264 10.79 -6.94 -9.40
N THR A 265 10.37 -5.68 -9.22
CA THR A 265 10.02 -4.81 -10.35
C THR A 265 10.70 -3.47 -10.20
N TYR A 266 11.12 -2.92 -11.31
CA TYR A 266 11.64 -1.56 -11.43
C TYR A 266 11.26 -1.01 -12.80
N ASN A 267 11.00 0.27 -12.85
CA ASN A 267 10.57 0.95 -14.07
C ASN A 267 11.39 2.21 -14.29
N VAL A 268 11.54 2.62 -15.55
CA VAL A 268 11.99 3.94 -15.95
C VAL A 268 10.74 4.76 -16.23
N GLY A 269 10.34 5.61 -15.28
CA GLY A 269 9.13 6.43 -15.39
C GLY A 269 9.26 7.51 -16.45
N PHE A 270 10.42 8.19 -16.47
CA PHE A 270 10.78 9.14 -17.52
C PHE A 270 12.30 9.33 -17.60
N MET A 271 12.75 9.93 -18.70
CA MET A 271 14.12 10.37 -18.90
C MET A 271 14.19 11.63 -19.78
N ALA A 272 15.20 12.45 -19.57
CA ALA A 272 15.53 13.60 -20.42
C ALA A 272 17.04 13.69 -20.61
N GLY A 273 17.49 14.19 -21.76
CA GLY A 273 18.92 14.36 -22.04
C GLY A 273 19.17 15.52 -22.99
N GLY A 274 20.25 16.27 -22.74
CA GLY A 274 20.58 17.46 -23.54
C GLY A 274 21.74 18.25 -22.97
N THR A 275 21.70 19.57 -23.23
CA THR A 275 22.65 20.56 -22.71
C THR A 275 21.90 21.87 -22.43
N PRO A 276 21.40 22.06 -21.20
CA PRO A 276 21.34 21.12 -20.08
C PRO A 276 20.17 20.12 -20.16
N ALA A 277 20.10 19.20 -19.14
CA ALA A 277 18.91 18.43 -18.79
C ALA A 277 18.77 18.45 -17.27
N GLU A 278 17.69 19.01 -16.76
CA GLU A 278 17.49 19.28 -15.34
C GLU A 278 16.18 18.67 -14.85
N LEU A 279 16.21 18.04 -13.68
CA LEU A 279 15.04 17.55 -12.98
C LEU A 279 14.28 18.73 -12.38
N GLY A 280 12.93 18.71 -12.46
CA GLY A 280 12.08 19.66 -11.76
C GLY A 280 12.13 19.47 -10.25
N GLU A 281 11.81 20.51 -9.49
CA GLU A 281 11.81 20.48 -8.01
C GLU A 281 10.82 19.44 -7.44
N ASP A 282 9.73 19.17 -8.16
CA ASP A 282 8.73 18.15 -7.84
C ASP A 282 9.23 16.70 -8.06
N GLY A 283 10.37 16.55 -8.75
CA GLY A 283 10.91 15.26 -9.14
C GLY A 283 10.03 14.47 -10.13
N LEU A 284 8.97 15.06 -10.67
CA LEU A 284 8.01 14.42 -11.58
C LEU A 284 8.12 14.96 -13.00
N SER A 285 8.92 15.98 -13.20
CA SER A 285 9.15 16.63 -14.47
C SER A 285 10.65 16.77 -14.76
N ALA A 286 11.00 17.02 -16.02
CA ALA A 286 12.37 17.41 -16.41
C ALA A 286 12.32 18.39 -17.57
N THR A 287 13.27 19.33 -17.60
CA THR A 287 13.48 20.25 -18.71
C THR A 287 14.77 19.92 -19.45
N THR A 288 14.77 20.05 -20.77
CA THR A 288 15.94 19.80 -21.56
C THR A 288 15.99 20.72 -22.78
N SER A 289 17.18 21.03 -23.20
CA SER A 289 17.46 21.70 -24.49
C SER A 289 18.65 21.04 -25.16
N GLY A 290 18.87 21.33 -26.43
CA GLY A 290 20.02 20.79 -27.16
C GLY A 290 20.05 21.23 -28.62
N ASN A 291 21.15 20.86 -29.28
CA ASN A 291 21.31 21.03 -30.71
C ASN A 291 21.90 19.74 -31.30
N THR A 292 21.48 19.37 -32.49
CA THR A 292 21.87 18.13 -33.18
C THR A 292 23.37 17.95 -33.41
N ASN A 293 24.12 19.01 -33.39
CA ASN A 293 25.60 19.02 -33.59
C ASN A 293 26.37 19.23 -32.27
N ILE A 294 25.74 19.11 -31.12
CA ILE A 294 26.38 19.24 -29.81
C ILE A 294 26.33 17.89 -29.08
N ILE A 295 27.43 17.48 -28.45
CA ILE A 295 27.52 16.33 -27.55
C ILE A 295 26.75 16.67 -26.28
N PRO A 296 25.73 15.90 -25.89
CA PRO A 296 24.92 16.17 -24.68
C PRO A 296 25.78 16.09 -23.41
N SER A 297 25.70 17.15 -22.58
CA SER A 297 26.47 17.19 -21.33
C SER A 297 25.78 16.52 -20.15
N GLN A 298 24.46 16.33 -20.20
CA GLN A 298 23.71 15.79 -19.11
C GLN A 298 22.51 14.94 -19.56
N ALA A 299 22.21 13.89 -18.82
CA ALA A 299 20.90 13.22 -18.89
C ALA A 299 20.44 12.83 -17.48
N VAL A 300 19.13 12.85 -17.29
CA VAL A 300 18.47 12.46 -16.03
C VAL A 300 17.39 11.43 -16.34
N ALA A 301 17.24 10.44 -15.44
CA ALA A 301 16.15 9.48 -15.48
C ALA A 301 15.66 9.20 -14.06
N ARG A 302 14.38 8.93 -13.93
CA ARG A 302 13.78 8.56 -12.65
C ARG A 302 12.83 7.38 -12.84
N GLY A 303 12.77 6.54 -11.80
CA GLY A 303 11.92 5.37 -11.82
C GLY A 303 11.54 4.87 -10.44
N ASP A 304 10.70 3.86 -10.39
CA ASP A 304 10.35 3.14 -9.17
C ASP A 304 11.17 1.85 -9.02
N LEU A 305 11.19 1.32 -7.80
CA LEU A 305 11.80 0.05 -7.43
C LEU A 305 10.93 -0.60 -6.36
N ARG A 306 10.53 -1.86 -6.59
CA ARG A 306 9.69 -2.62 -5.66
C ARG A 306 10.25 -4.01 -5.48
N ALA A 307 10.60 -4.36 -4.25
CA ALA A 307 11.07 -5.67 -3.85
C ALA A 307 10.19 -6.27 -2.75
N LEU A 308 10.29 -7.57 -2.54
CA LEU A 308 9.48 -8.26 -1.55
C LEU A 308 10.07 -8.13 -0.13
N THR A 309 11.40 -8.02 -0.02
CA THR A 309 12.10 -7.93 1.28
C THR A 309 13.10 -6.77 1.31
N PRO A 310 13.44 -6.26 2.51
CA PRO A 310 14.50 -5.25 2.66
C PRO A 310 15.85 -5.72 2.11
N GLU A 311 16.20 -6.99 2.28
CA GLU A 311 17.45 -7.56 1.78
C GLU A 311 17.49 -7.55 0.24
N GLN A 312 16.37 -7.84 -0.42
CA GLN A 312 16.25 -7.74 -1.88
C GLN A 312 16.38 -6.29 -2.36
N ASN A 313 15.80 -5.33 -1.63
CA ASN A 313 15.97 -3.91 -1.90
C ASN A 313 17.45 -3.50 -1.89
N GLU A 314 18.16 -3.80 -0.81
CA GLU A 314 19.57 -3.43 -0.65
C GLU A 314 20.47 -4.13 -1.69
N ALA A 315 20.27 -5.44 -1.91
CA ALA A 315 21.03 -6.18 -2.92
C ALA A 315 20.81 -5.61 -4.33
N THR A 316 19.57 -5.19 -4.66
CA THR A 316 19.25 -4.56 -5.95
C THR A 316 19.90 -3.20 -6.07
N ALA A 317 19.82 -2.38 -5.01
CA ALA A 317 20.45 -1.08 -4.95
C ALA A 317 21.98 -1.18 -5.14
N ASP A 318 22.63 -2.15 -4.54
CA ASP A 318 24.05 -2.38 -4.69
C ASP A 318 24.43 -2.81 -6.11
N ARG A 319 23.62 -3.67 -6.75
CA ARG A 319 23.79 -4.02 -8.18
C ARG A 319 23.60 -2.82 -9.09
N MET A 320 22.60 -1.97 -8.82
CA MET A 320 22.41 -0.71 -9.56
C MET A 320 23.62 0.22 -9.42
N ARG A 321 24.12 0.43 -8.21
CA ARG A 321 25.33 1.21 -7.94
C ARG A 321 26.56 0.65 -8.65
N ALA A 322 26.72 -0.66 -8.66
CA ALA A 322 27.83 -1.33 -9.34
C ALA A 322 27.79 -1.14 -10.88
N ILE A 323 26.60 -1.17 -11.48
CA ILE A 323 26.41 -0.90 -12.91
C ILE A 323 26.70 0.58 -13.22
N VAL A 324 26.24 1.50 -12.37
CA VAL A 324 26.44 2.94 -12.51
C VAL A 324 27.93 3.31 -12.35
N ALA A 325 28.66 2.61 -11.50
CA ALA A 325 30.11 2.84 -11.31
C ALA A 325 30.98 2.47 -12.53
N GLN A 326 30.42 1.77 -13.52
CA GLN A 326 31.11 1.48 -14.79
C GLN A 326 30.76 2.59 -15.78
N HIS A 327 31.79 3.25 -16.32
CA HIS A 327 31.57 4.42 -17.18
C HIS A 327 32.06 4.18 -18.60
N LEU A 328 31.36 4.77 -19.58
CA LEU A 328 31.91 4.99 -20.92
C LEU A 328 33.01 6.03 -20.86
N PRO A 329 33.99 6.00 -21.77
CA PRO A 329 35.04 7.02 -21.83
C PRO A 329 34.49 8.46 -21.87
N GLY A 330 34.97 9.31 -20.97
CA GLY A 330 34.60 10.73 -20.91
C GLY A 330 33.22 10.98 -20.30
N THR A 331 32.66 10.01 -19.53
CA THR A 331 31.37 10.16 -18.83
C THR A 331 31.48 9.90 -17.34
N GLU A 332 30.53 10.42 -16.59
CA GLU A 332 30.29 10.15 -15.15
C GLU A 332 28.81 9.89 -14.91
N ALA A 333 28.50 9.16 -13.86
CA ALA A 333 27.11 8.88 -13.47
C ALA A 333 26.97 8.78 -11.96
N THR A 334 25.80 9.18 -11.46
CA THR A 334 25.39 9.04 -10.04
C THR A 334 23.97 8.51 -9.96
N ILE A 335 23.68 7.71 -8.92
CA ILE A 335 22.34 7.22 -8.63
C ILE A 335 22.00 7.49 -7.16
N ALA A 336 20.84 8.09 -6.92
CA ALA A 336 20.19 8.18 -5.62
C ALA A 336 19.05 7.14 -5.58
N ILE A 337 18.93 6.39 -4.50
CA ILE A 337 17.88 5.38 -4.30
C ILE A 337 17.27 5.62 -2.92
N GLU A 338 15.94 5.70 -2.87
CA GLU A 338 15.15 5.94 -1.67
C GLU A 338 14.14 4.82 -1.51
N PHE A 339 14.06 4.23 -0.30
CA PHE A 339 13.05 3.23 0.06
C PHE A 339 12.06 3.86 1.06
N ARG A 340 10.79 3.44 0.92
CA ARG A 340 9.69 3.82 1.81
C ARG A 340 9.06 2.58 2.42
#